data_57b0e8d970ad6245f9618a5c1efbcc2a
#
_entry.id   57b0e8d970ad6245f9618a5c1efbcc2a
#
_cell.length_a   1.000
_cell.length_b   1.000
_cell.length_c   1.000
_cell.angle_alpha   90.00
_cell.angle_beta   90.00
_cell.angle_gamma   90.00
#
_symmetry.space_group_name_H-M   'P 1'
#
loop_
_entity.id
_entity.type
_entity.pdbx_description
1 polymer ?
#
loop_
_entity_poly.entity_id
_entity_poly.type
_entity_poly.pdbx_seq_one_letter_code
_entity_poly.pdbx_strand_id
1 'polypeptide(L)'
;MSLTFRRAASCAAASLLLFTGAYAPAQAESATSTPKNVIVLIGDGMGYNYLDLYNAYTTGKVHYQVETGGDHKAISATLLNSAYSGSGFQSWNRLSMQTNWAEGPAYDPNAAWANFDWVKNSPTDSAAAGTAMATGVKTYNAGIGVDTNEQVVENLSERAKSLGKSAGVVSSVQYSHATPASFSAHSLSRNNYLEIANQQVYGTMDVVMGAGHPWYNNDHQKLADPNYRYISEADYTALSTGATDFTFVEDDAAFDKLTSGDTPDRVFGIAQVATTLQQARSDAATPNDVVDLPTMTQGALNVLDNNSEGFFLMVEGGAIDWTGHANQTQHALEETTDFFEAVDAVNTWVEQNSSWDETLVIVTADHETGYLMGDPEGGFNPMVPQGIGQYPTHSWNSGDHTNMLVPFFSKGAGADELEAATVGRDQVRGRYLDNTSLANWLLDSKWVPAAEPTPAPTEEPTAEPTLAPTAEPSAEPTAELTAQPTSQPTEEPTPAPSTEPTASVAPSQAEPTVTAQPSNSNEPSSSNQQSAGAGAPISGGDSSGATEATTSGKKPVSGVLASTGASVAALTLGALALLGLGALALTAQRKKRSH
;
A
#
# COMPACT_ATOMS: atom_id res chain seq x y z
N MET A 1 6.79 -60.25 -73.97
CA MET A 1 7.61 -59.29 -74.66
C MET A 1 8.09 -58.31 -73.64
N SER A 2 9.31 -58.57 -73.05
CA SER A 2 10.60 -57.98 -73.46
C SER A 2 10.56 -56.47 -73.24
N LEU A 3 11.34 -55.88 -72.38
CA LEU A 3 12.79 -55.77 -72.35
C LEU A 3 13.27 -55.19 -71.00
N THR A 4 14.27 -55.84 -70.46
CA THR A 4 15.21 -55.44 -69.43
C THR A 4 16.08 -54.25 -69.84
N PHE A 5 16.40 -53.33 -68.90
CA PHE A 5 17.68 -52.63 -68.90
C PHE A 5 18.22 -52.48 -67.47
N ARG A 6 19.37 -53.13 -67.25
CA ARG A 6 20.30 -52.95 -66.11
C ARG A 6 21.09 -51.69 -66.32
N ARG A 7 21.31 -50.89 -65.31
CA ARG A 7 22.51 -50.07 -65.20
C ARG A 7 23.00 -50.08 -63.75
N ALA A 8 24.29 -50.29 -63.66
CA ALA A 8 25.12 -50.43 -62.47
C ALA A 8 25.24 -49.10 -61.71
N ALA A 9 25.17 -49.19 -60.40
CA ALA A 9 25.46 -48.09 -59.49
C ALA A 9 26.83 -48.26 -58.90
N SER A 10 27.67 -47.23 -59.05
CA SER A 10 28.95 -47.08 -58.36
C SER A 10 28.76 -46.57 -56.95
N CYS A 11 29.30 -47.29 -55.95
CA CYS A 11 29.40 -46.85 -54.58
C CYS A 11 30.41 -45.73 -54.43
N ALA A 12 29.97 -44.56 -53.93
CA ALA A 12 30.84 -43.58 -53.32
C ALA A 12 30.42 -43.46 -51.83
N ALA A 13 31.25 -43.97 -50.96
CA ALA A 13 31.08 -43.82 -49.51
C ALA A 13 31.52 -42.39 -49.14
N ALA A 14 30.57 -41.53 -48.78
CA ALA A 14 30.80 -40.25 -48.11
C ALA A 14 30.63 -40.43 -46.62
N SER A 15 31.72 -40.35 -45.86
CA SER A 15 31.73 -40.36 -44.41
C SER A 15 31.13 -39.04 -43.89
N LEU A 16 29.93 -39.09 -43.37
CA LEU A 16 29.27 -37.95 -42.72
C LEU A 16 29.72 -37.92 -41.26
N LEU A 17 30.63 -37.03 -40.88
CA LEU A 17 30.97 -36.68 -39.51
C LEU A 17 29.80 -35.89 -38.91
N LEU A 18 28.98 -36.55 -38.13
CA LEU A 18 27.99 -35.91 -37.28
C LEU A 18 28.69 -35.23 -36.10
N PHE A 19 28.92 -33.92 -36.21
CA PHE A 19 29.14 -33.08 -35.04
C PHE A 19 27.82 -32.93 -34.29
N THR A 20 27.61 -33.72 -33.25
CA THR A 20 26.60 -33.46 -32.23
C THR A 20 27.13 -32.36 -31.32
N GLY A 21 27.01 -31.11 -31.76
CA GLY A 21 27.11 -29.98 -30.87
C GLY A 21 25.92 -30.03 -29.95
N ALA A 22 26.10 -30.37 -28.66
CA ALA A 22 25.12 -30.15 -27.63
C ALA A 22 24.90 -28.63 -27.53
N TYR A 23 23.84 -28.13 -28.16
CA TYR A 23 23.28 -26.83 -27.80
C TYR A 23 22.74 -26.99 -26.39
N ALA A 24 23.49 -26.60 -25.35
CA ALA A 24 22.90 -26.21 -24.09
C ALA A 24 21.99 -25.03 -24.43
N PRO A 25 20.70 -25.04 -24.01
CA PRO A 25 19.93 -23.84 -24.09
C PRO A 25 20.69 -22.78 -23.27
N ALA A 26 21.08 -21.69 -23.91
CA ALA A 26 21.48 -20.52 -23.17
C ALA A 26 20.30 -20.20 -22.28
N GLN A 27 20.45 -20.38 -20.96
CA GLN A 27 19.58 -19.70 -20.02
C GLN A 27 19.75 -18.23 -20.39
N ALA A 28 18.68 -17.65 -20.94
CA ALA A 28 18.58 -16.20 -20.98
C ALA A 28 18.75 -15.77 -19.52
N GLU A 29 19.86 -15.14 -19.19
CA GLU A 29 19.95 -14.33 -18.00
C GLU A 29 18.73 -13.41 -18.11
N SER A 30 17.80 -13.57 -17.17
CA SER A 30 16.70 -12.63 -17.02
C SER A 30 17.36 -11.27 -16.87
N ALA A 31 17.23 -10.43 -17.89
CA ALA A 31 17.73 -9.07 -17.80
C ALA A 31 17.07 -8.46 -16.58
N THR A 32 17.87 -8.07 -15.58
CA THR A 32 17.36 -7.44 -14.37
C THR A 32 16.68 -6.15 -14.78
N SER A 33 15.36 -6.17 -14.95
CA SER A 33 14.62 -5.02 -15.41
C SER A 33 14.42 -4.05 -14.24
N THR A 34 14.93 -2.83 -14.42
CA THR A 34 14.62 -1.73 -13.51
C THR A 34 13.22 -1.20 -13.86
N PRO A 35 12.24 -1.24 -12.95
CA PRO A 35 10.92 -0.74 -13.25
C PRO A 35 10.96 0.76 -13.54
N LYS A 36 10.33 1.16 -14.65
CA LYS A 36 10.08 2.56 -15.00
C LYS A 36 8.97 3.13 -14.10
N ASN A 37 7.87 2.36 -13.99
CA ASN A 37 6.74 2.70 -13.13
C ASN A 37 6.65 1.69 -11.98
N VAL A 38 6.32 2.17 -10.79
CA VAL A 38 6.04 1.33 -9.62
C VAL A 38 4.70 1.74 -9.04
N ILE A 39 3.79 0.78 -8.90
CA ILE A 39 2.46 0.97 -8.35
C ILE A 39 2.29 0.01 -7.18
N VAL A 40 2.03 0.56 -5.99
CA VAL A 40 1.81 -0.20 -4.75
C VAL A 40 0.37 0.02 -4.30
N LEU A 41 -0.43 -1.04 -4.32
CA LEU A 41 -1.81 -1.01 -3.84
C LEU A 41 -1.86 -1.68 -2.47
N ILE A 42 -2.37 -0.95 -1.47
CA ILE A 42 -2.42 -1.36 -0.06
C ILE A 42 -3.88 -1.41 0.39
N GLY A 43 -4.38 -2.60 0.70
CA GLY A 43 -5.62 -2.74 1.46
C GLY A 43 -5.28 -2.64 2.94
N ASP A 44 -5.51 -1.49 3.57
CA ASP A 44 -5.22 -1.29 4.99
C ASP A 44 -5.99 -2.32 5.83
N GLY A 45 -5.30 -3.04 6.69
CA GLY A 45 -5.88 -4.09 7.51
C GLY A 45 -6.27 -5.39 6.79
N MET A 46 -6.00 -5.49 5.48
CA MET A 46 -6.45 -6.59 4.63
C MET A 46 -5.62 -7.87 4.80
N GLY A 47 -5.94 -8.68 5.79
CA GLY A 47 -5.38 -10.02 5.89
C GLY A 47 -5.93 -10.99 4.82
N TYR A 48 -5.36 -12.20 4.77
CA TYR A 48 -5.79 -13.25 3.80
C TYR A 48 -7.29 -13.57 3.83
N ASN A 49 -7.93 -13.43 4.98
CA ASN A 49 -9.33 -13.78 5.12
C ASN A 49 -10.29 -12.74 4.54
N TYR A 50 -9.84 -11.52 4.26
CA TYR A 50 -10.61 -10.55 3.48
C TYR A 50 -10.69 -10.97 2.01
N LEU A 51 -9.59 -11.50 1.45
CA LEU A 51 -9.62 -12.08 0.10
C LEU A 51 -10.63 -13.22 0.03
N ASP A 52 -10.68 -14.07 1.06
CA ASP A 52 -11.60 -15.20 1.09
C ASP A 52 -13.05 -14.80 1.44
N LEU A 53 -13.28 -13.70 2.16
CA LEU A 53 -14.60 -13.10 2.30
C LEU A 53 -15.16 -12.71 0.92
N TYR A 54 -14.36 -11.99 0.14
CA TYR A 54 -14.69 -11.62 -1.24
C TYR A 54 -14.87 -12.85 -2.14
N ASN A 55 -13.93 -13.79 -2.13
CA ASN A 55 -13.97 -14.99 -2.95
C ASN A 55 -15.19 -15.88 -2.62
N ALA A 56 -15.50 -16.07 -1.34
CA ALA A 56 -16.66 -16.84 -0.89
C ALA A 56 -17.97 -16.22 -1.36
N TYR A 57 -18.09 -14.89 -1.28
CA TYR A 57 -19.28 -14.18 -1.70
C TYR A 57 -19.46 -14.16 -3.23
N THR A 58 -18.39 -13.89 -3.97
CA THR A 58 -18.46 -13.73 -5.44
C THR A 58 -18.41 -15.05 -6.20
N THR A 59 -17.68 -16.04 -5.69
CA THR A 59 -17.44 -17.32 -6.40
C THR A 59 -17.99 -18.54 -5.66
N GLY A 60 -18.42 -18.39 -4.41
CA GLY A 60 -18.83 -19.51 -3.54
C GLY A 60 -17.67 -20.39 -3.10
N LYS A 61 -16.41 -19.91 -3.18
CA LYS A 61 -15.20 -20.66 -2.84
C LYS A 61 -14.26 -19.84 -1.98
N VAL A 62 -13.41 -20.53 -1.21
CA VAL A 62 -12.28 -19.96 -0.46
C VAL A 62 -10.97 -20.58 -0.95
N HIS A 63 -9.87 -19.84 -0.83
CA HIS A 63 -8.57 -20.25 -1.36
C HIS A 63 -7.45 -20.20 -0.32
N TYR A 64 -7.63 -19.44 0.76
CA TYR A 64 -6.59 -19.14 1.74
C TYR A 64 -6.93 -19.64 3.14
N GLN A 65 -7.98 -20.45 3.28
CA GLN A 65 -8.40 -20.98 4.57
C GLN A 65 -7.43 -22.02 5.10
N VAL A 66 -7.21 -21.99 6.41
CA VAL A 66 -6.42 -22.96 7.15
C VAL A 66 -7.37 -24.03 7.65
N GLU A 67 -7.16 -25.26 7.20
CA GLU A 67 -7.87 -26.42 7.76
C GLU A 67 -7.07 -26.96 8.94
N THR A 68 -7.64 -26.88 10.14
CA THR A 68 -7.06 -27.55 11.31
C THR A 68 -7.54 -28.98 11.39
N GLY A 69 -6.63 -29.95 11.54
CA GLY A 69 -7.00 -31.27 12.06
C GLY A 69 -7.56 -31.10 13.46
N GLY A 70 -8.46 -31.99 13.90
CA GLY A 70 -9.23 -31.88 15.15
C GLY A 70 -8.45 -31.77 16.47
N ASP A 71 -7.12 -31.69 16.44
CA ASP A 71 -6.23 -31.42 17.59
C ASP A 71 -5.62 -30.00 17.57
N HIS A 72 -6.06 -29.14 16.68
CA HIS A 72 -5.60 -27.74 16.48
C HIS A 72 -4.08 -27.56 16.24
N LYS A 73 -3.35 -28.64 15.99
CA LYS A 73 -1.90 -28.63 15.80
C LYS A 73 -1.45 -29.03 14.40
N ALA A 74 -2.33 -29.67 13.64
CA ALA A 74 -2.03 -30.08 12.28
C ALA A 74 -2.53 -29.05 11.28
N ILE A 75 -1.64 -28.18 10.87
CA ILE A 75 -1.89 -27.26 9.77
C ILE A 75 -1.69 -28.02 8.48
N SER A 76 -2.71 -28.10 7.64
CA SER A 76 -2.62 -28.81 6.37
C SER A 76 -1.70 -28.07 5.40
N ALA A 77 -0.56 -28.69 5.07
CA ALA A 77 0.33 -28.21 4.01
C ALA A 77 -0.33 -28.21 2.61
N THR A 78 -1.55 -28.73 2.49
CA THR A 78 -2.28 -28.84 1.22
C THR A 78 -2.63 -27.46 0.66
N LEU A 79 -2.79 -26.44 1.51
CA LEU A 79 -3.10 -25.07 1.08
C LEU A 79 -1.92 -24.35 0.44
N LEU A 80 -0.67 -24.76 0.73
CA LEU A 80 0.52 -24.16 0.10
C LEU A 80 0.59 -24.41 -1.41
N ASN A 81 -0.10 -25.40 -1.93
CA ASN A 81 -0.01 -25.87 -3.31
C ASN A 81 -1.28 -25.66 -4.14
N SER A 82 -2.37 -25.16 -3.55
CA SER A 82 -3.51 -24.75 -4.34
C SER A 82 -3.22 -23.39 -4.97
N ALA A 83 -2.63 -23.41 -6.18
CA ALA A 83 -2.57 -22.21 -6.98
C ALA A 83 -4.01 -21.70 -7.16
N TYR A 84 -4.24 -20.42 -6.89
CA TYR A 84 -5.47 -19.77 -7.30
C TYR A 84 -5.63 -19.94 -8.81
N SER A 85 -6.67 -20.63 -9.23
CA SER A 85 -6.90 -20.96 -10.66
C SER A 85 -7.80 -19.92 -11.35
N GLY A 86 -8.12 -18.80 -10.68
CA GLY A 86 -8.88 -17.69 -11.23
C GLY A 86 -8.03 -16.73 -12.07
N SER A 87 -8.68 -15.71 -12.61
CA SER A 87 -8.05 -14.56 -13.26
C SER A 87 -7.87 -13.42 -12.27
N GLY A 88 -7.15 -12.38 -12.66
CA GLY A 88 -6.89 -11.21 -11.84
C GLY A 88 -5.63 -11.34 -10.99
N PHE A 89 -5.42 -10.37 -10.09
CA PHE A 89 -4.17 -10.23 -9.33
C PHE A 89 -3.87 -11.42 -8.41
N GLN A 90 -4.88 -12.14 -7.91
CA GLN A 90 -4.68 -13.30 -7.06
C GLN A 90 -3.98 -14.47 -7.79
N SER A 91 -3.85 -14.40 -9.12
CA SER A 91 -3.07 -15.34 -9.94
C SER A 91 -1.61 -14.94 -10.17
N TRP A 92 -1.18 -13.77 -9.68
CA TRP A 92 0.18 -13.26 -9.82
C TRP A 92 1.16 -14.01 -8.91
N ASN A 93 2.45 -13.64 -8.97
CA ASN A 93 3.45 -14.13 -8.02
C ASN A 93 3.00 -13.80 -6.61
N ARG A 94 2.96 -14.81 -5.73
CA ARG A 94 2.49 -14.66 -4.36
C ARG A 94 3.57 -14.99 -3.35
N LEU A 95 3.86 -14.02 -2.53
CA LEU A 95 4.57 -14.13 -1.27
C LEU A 95 3.64 -13.74 -0.12
N SER A 96 4.14 -13.75 1.09
CA SER A 96 3.51 -13.10 2.23
C SER A 96 4.44 -12.02 2.78
N MET A 97 3.97 -11.22 3.73
CA MET A 97 4.78 -10.18 4.34
C MET A 97 4.51 -10.11 5.84
N GLN A 98 5.58 -10.03 6.66
CA GLN A 98 5.47 -9.69 8.08
C GLN A 98 5.44 -8.18 8.24
N THR A 99 4.78 -7.69 9.28
CA THR A 99 4.39 -6.28 9.40
C THR A 99 4.86 -5.61 10.69
N ASN A 100 5.65 -6.30 11.52
CA ASN A 100 6.05 -5.78 12.83
C ASN A 100 6.76 -4.42 12.75
N TRP A 101 6.42 -3.54 13.69
CA TRP A 101 7.11 -2.27 13.90
C TRP A 101 8.46 -2.46 14.63
N ALA A 102 9.23 -1.38 14.88
CA ALA A 102 10.61 -1.47 15.39
C ALA A 102 10.75 -2.21 16.73
N GLU A 103 9.81 -2.02 17.65
CA GLU A 103 9.81 -2.67 18.97
C GLU A 103 8.79 -3.83 19.06
N GLY A 104 8.03 -4.07 17.98
CA GLY A 104 7.07 -5.17 17.90
C GLY A 104 7.76 -6.52 17.71
N PRO A 105 7.11 -7.62 18.11
CA PRO A 105 7.66 -8.95 17.92
C PRO A 105 7.77 -9.28 16.43
N ALA A 106 8.95 -9.72 15.98
CA ALA A 106 9.08 -10.31 14.66
C ALA A 106 8.17 -11.54 14.54
N TYR A 107 7.66 -11.81 13.32
CA TYR A 107 6.78 -12.95 13.09
C TYR A 107 7.48 -14.26 13.39
N ASP A 108 6.86 -15.08 14.26
CA ASP A 108 7.29 -16.44 14.54
C ASP A 108 6.24 -17.44 14.02
N PRO A 109 6.52 -18.16 12.92
CA PRO A 109 5.58 -19.10 12.32
C PRO A 109 5.10 -20.19 13.28
N ASN A 110 5.96 -20.63 14.23
CA ASN A 110 5.59 -21.66 15.17
C ASN A 110 4.69 -21.12 16.28
N ALA A 111 5.01 -19.94 16.81
CA ALA A 111 4.22 -19.31 17.85
C ALA A 111 2.85 -18.87 17.33
N ALA A 112 2.80 -18.27 16.13
CA ALA A 112 1.57 -17.81 15.51
C ALA A 112 0.55 -18.93 15.30
N TRP A 113 0.99 -20.12 14.89
CA TRP A 113 0.09 -21.27 14.67
C TRP A 113 -0.08 -22.18 15.89
N ALA A 114 0.72 -22.02 16.93
CA ALA A 114 0.57 -22.77 18.17
C ALA A 114 -0.37 -22.10 19.19
N ASN A 115 -0.53 -20.79 19.10
CA ASN A 115 -1.34 -20.00 20.02
C ASN A 115 -2.18 -18.97 19.27
N PHE A 116 -3.50 -19.13 19.32
CA PHE A 116 -4.48 -18.29 18.64
C PHE A 116 -4.35 -16.79 19.00
N ASP A 117 -3.94 -16.48 20.24
CA ASP A 117 -3.84 -15.10 20.70
C ASP A 117 -2.43 -14.50 20.54
N TRP A 118 -1.44 -15.27 20.08
CA TRP A 118 -0.06 -14.78 19.92
C TRP A 118 0.01 -13.56 18.98
N VAL A 119 -0.73 -13.61 17.89
CA VAL A 119 -0.74 -12.56 16.85
C VAL A 119 -1.34 -11.23 17.32
N LYS A 120 -2.07 -11.22 18.44
CA LYS A 120 -2.65 -10.00 19.04
C LYS A 120 -1.65 -9.24 19.91
N ASN A 121 -0.41 -9.74 20.06
CA ASN A 121 0.58 -9.17 20.95
C ASN A 121 1.35 -8.04 20.28
N SER A 122 1.13 -6.81 20.71
CA SER A 122 1.85 -5.60 20.26
C SER A 122 1.95 -5.47 18.72
N PRO A 123 0.83 -5.46 18.00
CA PRO A 123 0.85 -5.27 16.55
C PRO A 123 1.30 -3.87 16.15
N THR A 124 1.66 -3.73 14.88
CA THR A 124 1.96 -2.42 14.28
C THR A 124 0.70 -1.57 14.15
N ASP A 125 0.88 -0.25 14.05
CA ASP A 125 -0.12 0.63 13.46
C ASP A 125 0.20 0.94 11.99
N SER A 126 -0.75 1.53 11.25
CA SER A 126 -0.58 1.87 9.82
C SER A 126 0.56 2.87 9.57
N ALA A 127 0.87 3.74 10.55
CA ALA A 127 1.95 4.72 10.41
C ALA A 127 3.32 4.04 10.39
N ALA A 128 3.59 3.17 11.36
CA ALA A 128 4.86 2.44 11.42
C ALA A 128 4.97 1.42 10.27
N ALA A 129 3.88 0.73 9.91
CA ALA A 129 3.85 -0.19 8.77
C ALA A 129 4.06 0.55 7.45
N GLY A 130 3.30 1.62 7.19
CA GLY A 130 3.44 2.45 6.00
C GLY A 130 4.84 3.07 5.88
N THR A 131 5.40 3.58 6.98
CA THR A 131 6.77 4.10 7.01
C THR A 131 7.79 3.01 6.62
N ALA A 132 7.68 1.79 7.18
CA ALA A 132 8.57 0.69 6.81
C ALA A 132 8.45 0.34 5.32
N MET A 133 7.24 0.33 4.76
CA MET A 133 6.96 0.03 3.35
C MET A 133 7.42 1.15 2.41
N ALA A 134 7.37 2.41 2.86
CA ALA A 134 7.75 3.56 2.06
C ALA A 134 9.26 3.84 2.06
N THR A 135 9.95 3.54 3.18
CA THR A 135 11.33 3.97 3.40
C THR A 135 12.34 2.83 3.53
N GLY A 136 11.88 1.59 3.77
CA GLY A 136 12.76 0.47 4.14
C GLY A 136 13.30 0.53 5.57
N VAL A 137 12.81 1.46 6.40
CA VAL A 137 13.25 1.68 7.78
C VAL A 137 12.08 1.50 8.74
N LYS A 138 12.24 0.62 9.74
CA LYS A 138 11.23 0.45 10.80
C LYS A 138 11.26 1.62 11.78
N THR A 139 10.07 2.02 12.23
CA THR A 139 9.88 3.09 13.21
C THR A 139 8.96 2.66 14.36
N TYR A 140 8.70 3.57 15.29
CA TYR A 140 7.73 3.41 16.37
C TYR A 140 6.29 3.64 15.87
N ASN A 141 5.30 3.05 16.54
CA ASN A 141 3.88 3.28 16.23
C ASN A 141 3.56 4.78 16.28
N ALA A 142 2.81 5.26 15.30
CA ALA A 142 2.47 6.65 14.99
C ALA A 142 3.55 7.48 14.25
N GLY A 143 4.79 7.03 14.10
CA GLY A 143 5.82 7.75 13.33
C GLY A 143 5.57 7.70 11.82
N ILE A 144 5.70 8.83 11.13
CA ILE A 144 5.50 8.99 9.69
C ILE A 144 6.82 9.42 9.04
N GLY A 145 7.41 8.57 8.19
CA GLY A 145 8.63 8.90 7.43
C GLY A 145 9.84 9.30 8.30
N VAL A 146 9.89 8.82 9.55
CA VAL A 146 10.98 9.04 10.50
C VAL A 146 11.48 7.71 11.07
N ASP A 147 12.75 7.66 11.49
CA ASP A 147 13.32 6.50 12.18
C ASP A 147 13.01 6.50 13.69
N THR A 148 13.53 5.51 14.41
CA THR A 148 13.36 5.41 15.89
C THR A 148 14.08 6.51 16.68
N ASN A 149 14.93 7.31 16.05
CA ASN A 149 15.58 8.49 16.61
C ASN A 149 14.92 9.80 16.16
N GLU A 150 13.70 9.71 15.59
CA GLU A 150 12.94 10.85 15.10
C GLU A 150 13.63 11.60 13.92
N GLN A 151 14.57 10.93 13.22
CA GLN A 151 15.22 11.51 12.06
C GLN A 151 14.41 11.17 10.78
N VAL A 152 14.24 12.16 9.93
CA VAL A 152 13.59 12.00 8.61
C VAL A 152 14.34 10.95 7.79
N VAL A 153 13.60 10.06 7.14
CA VAL A 153 14.13 9.02 6.23
C VAL A 153 13.46 9.15 4.87
N GLU A 154 14.27 9.08 3.80
CA GLU A 154 13.80 9.19 2.42
C GLU A 154 12.75 8.12 2.10
N ASN A 155 11.63 8.52 1.49
CA ASN A 155 10.59 7.61 1.04
C ASN A 155 10.65 7.38 -0.49
N LEU A 156 9.87 6.40 -0.98
CA LEU A 156 9.84 6.01 -2.40
C LEU A 156 9.36 7.14 -3.32
N SER A 157 8.47 8.02 -2.86
CA SER A 157 8.03 9.18 -3.65
C SER A 157 9.13 10.21 -3.83
N GLU A 158 9.88 10.49 -2.77
CA GLU A 158 11.03 11.40 -2.82
C GLU A 158 12.12 10.84 -3.73
N ARG A 159 12.40 9.52 -3.64
CA ARG A 159 13.33 8.86 -4.55
C ARG A 159 12.84 8.94 -5.99
N ALA A 160 11.57 8.71 -6.28
CA ALA A 160 11.02 8.88 -7.62
C ALA A 160 11.23 10.30 -8.13
N LYS A 161 10.91 11.31 -7.32
CA LYS A 161 11.13 12.72 -7.66
C LYS A 161 12.60 13.05 -7.90
N SER A 162 13.53 12.51 -7.11
CA SER A 162 14.98 12.70 -7.30
C SER A 162 15.51 12.11 -8.62
N LEU A 163 14.80 11.11 -9.15
CA LEU A 163 15.08 10.50 -10.47
C LEU A 163 14.32 11.15 -11.63
N GLY A 164 13.66 12.30 -11.41
CA GLY A 164 12.88 13.00 -12.43
C GLY A 164 11.52 12.37 -12.73
N LYS A 165 11.08 11.37 -11.95
CA LYS A 165 9.80 10.70 -12.09
C LYS A 165 8.68 11.50 -11.42
N SER A 166 7.43 11.21 -11.75
CA SER A 166 6.27 11.70 -11.01
C SER A 166 5.97 10.83 -9.79
N ALA A 167 5.23 11.38 -8.82
CA ALA A 167 4.83 10.67 -7.62
C ALA A 167 3.39 11.02 -7.20
N GLY A 168 2.61 9.99 -6.78
CA GLY A 168 1.23 10.16 -6.37
C GLY A 168 0.81 9.25 -5.22
N VAL A 169 -0.19 9.72 -4.45
CA VAL A 169 -0.90 8.96 -3.43
C VAL A 169 -2.40 9.13 -3.61
N VAL A 170 -3.15 8.03 -3.52
CA VAL A 170 -4.62 7.97 -3.62
C VAL A 170 -5.14 7.11 -2.49
N SER A 171 -6.23 7.52 -1.82
CA SER A 171 -6.80 6.75 -0.70
C SER A 171 -8.32 6.86 -0.64
N SER A 172 -8.98 5.81 -0.19
CA SER A 172 -10.42 5.82 0.14
C SER A 172 -10.73 6.47 1.50
N VAL A 173 -9.69 6.78 2.30
CA VAL A 173 -9.78 7.56 3.55
C VAL A 173 -9.13 8.93 3.37
N GLN A 174 -8.94 9.69 4.46
CA GLN A 174 -8.36 11.03 4.36
C GLN A 174 -6.96 10.96 3.71
N TYR A 175 -6.71 11.80 2.72
CA TYR A 175 -5.41 11.87 2.03
C TYR A 175 -4.24 12.16 2.99
N SER A 176 -4.50 12.76 4.16
CA SER A 176 -3.51 13.00 5.23
C SER A 176 -3.50 11.90 6.31
N HIS A 177 -4.21 10.77 6.12
CA HIS A 177 -4.16 9.61 7.01
C HIS A 177 -2.78 8.92 6.95
N ALA A 178 -2.52 8.00 7.88
CA ALA A 178 -1.19 7.45 8.14
C ALA A 178 -0.52 6.82 6.91
N THR A 179 -1.22 5.99 6.15
CA THR A 179 -0.64 5.26 5.02
C THR A 179 -0.28 6.19 3.86
N PRO A 180 -1.18 7.04 3.31
CA PRO A 180 -0.78 8.01 2.29
C PRO A 180 0.26 9.02 2.80
N ALA A 181 0.21 9.42 4.08
CA ALA A 181 1.20 10.29 4.69
C ALA A 181 2.60 9.68 4.68
N SER A 182 2.73 8.38 4.96
CA SER A 182 4.04 7.68 4.99
C SER A 182 4.78 7.72 3.65
N PHE A 183 4.05 7.85 2.54
CA PHE A 183 4.62 7.96 1.19
C PHE A 183 4.72 9.40 0.69
N SER A 184 4.30 10.42 1.47
CA SER A 184 4.18 11.79 0.97
C SER A 184 4.58 12.88 1.96
N ALA A 185 4.91 12.54 3.22
CA ALA A 185 5.22 13.49 4.27
C ALA A 185 6.10 12.88 5.37
N HIS A 186 6.56 13.73 6.30
CA HIS A 186 7.30 13.33 7.50
C HIS A 186 6.70 14.01 8.72
N SER A 187 6.38 13.24 9.75
CA SER A 187 5.87 13.76 11.01
C SER A 187 6.16 12.82 12.17
N LEU A 188 6.40 13.36 13.36
CA LEU A 188 6.59 12.56 14.58
C LEU A 188 5.31 11.85 15.02
N SER A 189 4.15 12.23 14.46
CA SER A 189 2.89 11.59 14.80
C SER A 189 1.88 11.65 13.65
N ARG A 190 1.25 10.53 13.33
CA ARG A 190 0.14 10.43 12.39
C ARG A 190 -1.06 11.33 12.72
N ASN A 191 -1.15 11.78 13.98
CA ASN A 191 -2.23 12.66 14.42
C ASN A 191 -1.99 14.14 14.06
N ASN A 192 -0.84 14.49 13.53
CA ASN A 192 -0.50 15.83 13.07
C ASN A 192 -1.07 16.12 11.67
N TYR A 193 -2.36 15.85 11.48
CA TYR A 193 -3.01 15.95 10.17
C TYR A 193 -2.76 17.26 9.42
N LEU A 194 -2.75 18.40 10.12
CA LEU A 194 -2.56 19.71 9.50
C LEU A 194 -1.12 19.90 9.02
N GLU A 195 -0.13 19.39 9.76
CA GLU A 195 1.27 19.40 9.34
C GLU A 195 1.48 18.52 8.11
N ILE A 196 0.92 17.30 8.14
CA ILE A 196 0.97 16.34 7.01
C ILE A 196 0.32 16.95 5.78
N ALA A 197 -0.91 17.47 5.90
CA ALA A 197 -1.63 18.12 4.80
C ALA A 197 -0.85 19.31 4.21
N ASN A 198 -0.23 20.14 5.06
CA ASN A 198 0.58 21.26 4.61
C ASN A 198 1.79 20.78 3.77
N GLN A 199 2.48 19.71 4.20
CA GLN A 199 3.57 19.12 3.42
C GLN A 199 3.09 18.57 2.07
N GLN A 200 1.88 17.97 2.01
CA GLN A 200 1.30 17.47 0.77
C GLN A 200 0.89 18.61 -0.18
N VAL A 201 0.34 19.71 0.34
CA VAL A 201 -0.09 20.88 -0.45
C VAL A 201 1.09 21.65 -1.04
N TYR A 202 2.20 21.78 -0.30
CA TYR A 202 3.35 22.58 -0.73
C TYR A 202 4.58 21.73 -1.10
N GLY A 203 4.48 20.43 -1.02
CA GLY A 203 5.56 19.48 -1.34
C GLY A 203 5.68 19.18 -2.83
N THR A 204 6.37 18.09 -3.12
CA THR A 204 6.77 17.73 -4.48
C THR A 204 5.85 16.71 -5.17
N MET A 205 4.79 16.25 -4.49
CA MET A 205 3.84 15.29 -5.07
C MET A 205 3.15 15.85 -6.31
N ASP A 206 2.89 15.01 -7.29
CA ASP A 206 2.15 15.41 -8.50
C ASP A 206 0.65 15.05 -8.37
N VAL A 207 0.33 13.99 -7.63
CA VAL A 207 -1.06 13.61 -7.32
C VAL A 207 -1.22 13.36 -5.84
N VAL A 208 -2.25 13.97 -5.24
CA VAL A 208 -2.74 13.66 -3.89
C VAL A 208 -4.25 13.60 -3.96
N MET A 209 -4.86 12.42 -3.68
CA MET A 209 -6.31 12.27 -3.73
C MET A 209 -6.82 11.45 -2.53
N GLY A 210 -7.99 11.83 -2.00
CA GLY A 210 -8.64 11.07 -0.94
C GLY A 210 -9.86 11.78 -0.34
N ALA A 211 -10.44 11.20 0.71
CA ALA A 211 -11.42 11.86 1.56
C ALA A 211 -10.76 12.95 2.43
N GLY A 212 -11.51 13.55 3.35
CA GLY A 212 -11.00 14.60 4.26
C GLY A 212 -11.57 15.98 4.00
N HIS A 213 -12.70 16.06 3.30
CA HIS A 213 -13.29 17.33 2.86
C HIS A 213 -13.83 18.14 4.05
N PRO A 214 -13.43 19.43 4.23
CA PRO A 214 -13.86 20.21 5.38
C PRO A 214 -15.35 20.60 5.35
N TRP A 215 -15.98 20.62 4.20
CA TRP A 215 -17.37 21.06 4.03
C TRP A 215 -18.40 19.94 3.95
N TYR A 216 -18.02 18.66 4.05
CA TYR A 216 -18.94 17.54 3.94
C TYR A 216 -18.84 16.61 5.17
N ASN A 217 -19.96 15.98 5.54
CA ASN A 217 -19.99 14.90 6.53
C ASN A 217 -19.76 13.53 5.84
N ASN A 218 -19.86 12.45 6.63
CA ASN A 218 -19.69 11.09 6.12
C ASN A 218 -20.86 10.56 5.27
N ASP A 219 -21.97 11.28 5.23
CA ASP A 219 -23.14 10.98 4.40
C ASP A 219 -23.17 11.82 3.11
N HIS A 220 -22.04 12.35 2.68
CA HIS A 220 -21.93 13.23 1.50
C HIS A 220 -22.87 14.46 1.60
N GLN A 221 -23.14 14.94 2.82
CA GLN A 221 -23.99 16.11 3.03
C GLN A 221 -23.15 17.32 3.37
N LYS A 222 -23.42 18.44 2.69
CA LYS A 222 -22.72 19.70 2.92
C LYS A 222 -23.03 20.25 4.31
N LEU A 223 -21.98 20.58 5.07
CA LEU A 223 -22.06 21.17 6.40
C LEU A 223 -22.43 22.66 6.34
N ALA A 224 -23.06 23.16 7.40
CA ALA A 224 -23.32 24.58 7.58
C ALA A 224 -22.03 25.36 7.89
N ASP A 225 -21.16 24.78 8.71
CA ASP A 225 -19.86 25.29 9.10
C ASP A 225 -18.79 24.25 8.78
N PRO A 226 -17.60 24.62 8.27
CA PRO A 226 -16.55 23.69 7.89
C PRO A 226 -15.86 23.08 9.09
N ASN A 227 -15.37 21.85 8.94
CA ASN A 227 -14.53 21.16 9.89
C ASN A 227 -13.10 21.00 9.33
N TYR A 228 -12.20 21.88 9.71
CA TYR A 228 -10.80 21.91 9.26
C TYR A 228 -9.90 20.96 10.07
N ARG A 229 -10.35 19.72 10.30
CA ARG A 229 -9.58 18.74 11.06
C ARG A 229 -8.41 18.16 10.26
N TYR A 230 -8.59 17.95 8.97
CA TYR A 230 -7.65 17.22 8.10
C TYR A 230 -6.88 18.13 7.16
N ILE A 231 -7.27 19.39 7.05
CA ILE A 231 -6.59 20.46 6.29
C ILE A 231 -6.85 21.78 7.00
N SER A 232 -5.88 22.69 7.02
CA SER A 232 -6.11 24.03 7.55
C SER A 232 -7.02 24.84 6.63
N GLU A 233 -7.74 25.83 7.18
CA GLU A 233 -8.53 26.78 6.39
C GLU A 233 -7.68 27.49 5.34
N ALA A 234 -6.44 27.83 5.69
CA ALA A 234 -5.51 28.51 4.81
C ALA A 234 -5.11 27.64 3.61
N ASP A 235 -4.77 26.36 3.87
CA ASP A 235 -4.34 25.42 2.83
C ASP A 235 -5.50 25.03 1.91
N TYR A 236 -6.69 24.78 2.48
CA TYR A 236 -7.90 24.54 1.68
C TYR A 236 -8.25 25.74 0.81
N THR A 237 -8.15 26.95 1.36
CA THR A 237 -8.39 28.17 0.59
C THR A 237 -7.37 28.34 -0.53
N ALA A 238 -6.10 28.05 -0.28
CA ALA A 238 -5.06 28.12 -1.29
C ALA A 238 -5.33 27.14 -2.45
N LEU A 239 -5.72 25.89 -2.16
CA LEU A 239 -6.11 24.91 -3.17
C LEU A 239 -7.35 25.37 -3.96
N SER A 240 -8.44 25.68 -3.26
CA SER A 240 -9.74 25.97 -3.88
C SER A 240 -9.78 27.28 -4.67
N THR A 241 -8.87 28.21 -4.40
CA THR A 241 -8.72 29.48 -5.17
C THR A 241 -7.66 29.44 -6.26
N GLY A 242 -6.95 28.28 -6.41
CA GLY A 242 -5.87 28.14 -7.38
C GLY A 242 -4.61 28.96 -7.02
N ALA A 243 -4.33 29.12 -5.73
CA ALA A 243 -3.12 29.79 -5.24
C ALA A 243 -1.95 28.80 -5.01
N THR A 244 -2.10 27.55 -5.41
CA THR A 244 -1.06 26.50 -5.44
C THR A 244 -0.77 26.08 -6.87
N ASP A 245 0.27 25.27 -7.08
CA ASP A 245 0.59 24.71 -8.40
C ASP A 245 -0.32 23.50 -8.78
N PHE A 246 -1.24 23.12 -7.91
CA PHE A 246 -2.18 22.05 -8.18
C PHE A 246 -3.44 22.54 -8.90
N THR A 247 -3.95 21.71 -9.80
CA THR A 247 -5.36 21.75 -10.19
C THR A 247 -6.17 21.06 -9.09
N PHE A 248 -7.05 21.81 -8.42
CA PHE A 248 -7.89 21.28 -7.37
C PHE A 248 -9.19 20.69 -7.94
N VAL A 249 -9.55 19.48 -7.51
CA VAL A 249 -10.79 18.78 -7.86
C VAL A 249 -11.50 18.30 -6.61
N GLU A 250 -12.85 18.37 -6.57
CA GLU A 250 -13.63 17.96 -5.40
C GLU A 250 -14.96 17.27 -5.75
N ASP A 251 -15.51 17.49 -6.94
CA ASP A 251 -16.76 16.85 -7.37
C ASP A 251 -16.51 15.70 -8.35
N ASP A 252 -17.44 14.73 -8.41
CA ASP A 252 -17.33 13.51 -9.20
C ASP A 252 -17.05 13.81 -10.67
N ALA A 253 -17.72 14.81 -11.26
CA ALA A 253 -17.52 15.18 -12.66
C ALA A 253 -16.11 15.73 -12.93
N ALA A 254 -15.45 16.32 -11.92
CA ALA A 254 -14.07 16.76 -12.03
C ALA A 254 -13.09 15.58 -11.95
N PHE A 255 -13.35 14.60 -11.07
CA PHE A 255 -12.57 13.35 -11.01
C PHE A 255 -12.76 12.54 -12.30
N ASP A 256 -13.99 12.37 -12.81
CA ASP A 256 -14.27 11.67 -14.06
C ASP A 256 -13.48 12.22 -15.25
N LYS A 257 -13.32 13.53 -15.34
CA LYS A 257 -12.53 14.17 -16.43
C LYS A 257 -11.05 13.80 -16.40
N LEU A 258 -10.52 13.40 -15.26
CA LEU A 258 -9.12 12.97 -15.16
C LEU A 258 -8.89 11.57 -15.73
N THR A 259 -9.94 10.76 -15.89
CA THR A 259 -9.80 9.36 -16.31
C THR A 259 -9.45 9.17 -17.78
N SER A 260 -9.55 10.23 -18.60
CA SER A 260 -9.27 10.15 -20.02
C SER A 260 -8.93 11.51 -20.63
N GLY A 261 -8.15 11.50 -21.73
CA GLY A 261 -7.73 12.70 -22.46
C GLY A 261 -6.58 13.44 -21.78
N ASP A 262 -6.39 14.70 -22.15
CA ASP A 262 -5.31 15.54 -21.61
C ASP A 262 -5.62 15.91 -20.15
N THR A 263 -4.64 15.80 -19.26
CA THR A 263 -4.74 16.13 -17.83
C THR A 263 -3.75 17.21 -17.43
N PRO A 264 -4.01 17.93 -16.31
CA PRO A 264 -3.00 18.77 -15.69
C PRO A 264 -1.80 17.93 -15.21
N ASP A 265 -0.63 18.57 -15.07
CA ASP A 265 0.58 17.90 -14.58
C ASP A 265 0.53 17.62 -13.07
N ARG A 266 -0.27 18.39 -12.30
CA ARG A 266 -0.42 18.23 -10.85
C ARG A 266 -1.88 18.36 -10.43
N VAL A 267 -2.39 17.40 -9.66
CA VAL A 267 -3.78 17.36 -9.21
C VAL A 267 -3.86 17.09 -7.71
N PHE A 268 -4.64 17.91 -7.00
CA PHE A 268 -5.05 17.67 -5.62
C PHE A 268 -6.55 17.45 -5.57
N GLY A 269 -6.99 16.24 -5.20
CA GLY A 269 -8.39 15.83 -5.17
C GLY A 269 -8.89 15.56 -3.76
N ILE A 270 -9.97 16.23 -3.33
CA ILE A 270 -10.61 15.94 -2.05
C ILE A 270 -12.06 15.55 -2.31
N ALA A 271 -12.36 14.25 -2.22
CA ALA A 271 -13.71 13.74 -2.37
C ALA A 271 -14.66 14.36 -1.32
N GLN A 272 -15.91 14.62 -1.69
CA GLN A 272 -16.87 15.37 -0.89
C GLN A 272 -17.44 14.55 0.29
N VAL A 273 -16.54 13.95 1.10
CA VAL A 273 -16.85 13.23 2.35
C VAL A 273 -15.81 13.54 3.42
N ALA A 274 -16.17 13.37 4.69
CA ALA A 274 -15.32 13.75 5.82
C ALA A 274 -14.18 12.76 6.06
N THR A 275 -14.45 11.45 6.11
CA THR A 275 -13.46 10.47 6.58
C THR A 275 -13.22 9.29 5.65
N THR A 276 -14.26 8.67 5.13
CA THR A 276 -14.18 7.54 4.21
C THR A 276 -15.15 7.74 3.06
N LEU A 277 -14.91 7.13 1.90
CA LEU A 277 -15.85 7.22 0.78
C LEU A 277 -17.19 6.56 1.15
N GLN A 278 -17.16 5.39 1.79
CA GLN A 278 -18.35 4.60 2.06
C GLN A 278 -18.50 4.12 3.50
N GLN A 279 -17.45 3.62 4.16
CA GLN A 279 -17.54 2.87 5.42
C GLN A 279 -18.22 3.65 6.54
N ALA A 280 -17.93 4.96 6.71
CA ALA A 280 -18.42 5.77 7.82
C ALA A 280 -19.81 6.39 7.59
N ARG A 281 -20.50 6.07 6.48
CA ARG A 281 -21.86 6.54 6.21
C ARG A 281 -22.86 6.02 7.27
N SER A 282 -23.86 6.82 7.58
CA SER A 282 -24.85 6.48 8.62
C SER A 282 -25.88 5.44 8.17
N ASP A 283 -26.20 5.38 6.86
CA ASP A 283 -27.10 4.37 6.27
C ASP A 283 -26.30 3.32 5.51
N ALA A 284 -26.09 2.16 6.13
CA ALA A 284 -25.36 1.06 5.51
C ALA A 284 -26.03 0.51 4.23
N ALA A 285 -27.34 0.73 4.06
CA ALA A 285 -28.08 0.19 2.91
C ALA A 285 -27.95 1.04 1.64
N THR A 286 -27.58 2.33 1.77
CA THR A 286 -27.51 3.26 0.63
C THR A 286 -26.08 3.81 0.52
N PRO A 287 -25.29 3.39 -0.48
CA PRO A 287 -23.98 3.98 -0.73
C PRO A 287 -24.05 5.49 -0.94
N ASN A 288 -23.00 6.20 -0.52
CA ASN A 288 -22.80 7.60 -0.89
C ASN A 288 -22.65 7.74 -2.42
N ASP A 289 -23.29 8.77 -2.96
CA ASP A 289 -23.08 9.19 -4.36
C ASP A 289 -21.84 10.11 -4.41
N VAL A 290 -20.65 9.49 -4.39
CA VAL A 290 -19.35 10.15 -4.35
C VAL A 290 -18.38 9.32 -5.18
N VAL A 291 -17.35 9.96 -5.74
CA VAL A 291 -16.28 9.30 -6.50
C VAL A 291 -15.77 8.05 -5.78
N ASP A 292 -15.57 6.96 -6.52
CA ASP A 292 -15.01 5.70 -6.04
C ASP A 292 -13.47 5.65 -6.17
N LEU A 293 -12.85 4.69 -5.52
CA LEU A 293 -11.40 4.50 -5.55
C LEU A 293 -10.88 4.12 -6.96
N PRO A 294 -11.56 3.28 -7.75
CA PRO A 294 -11.17 3.01 -9.13
C PRO A 294 -11.09 4.26 -10.01
N THR A 295 -12.06 5.16 -9.92
CA THR A 295 -12.09 6.42 -10.69
C THR A 295 -10.95 7.35 -10.30
N MET A 296 -10.72 7.53 -8.99
CA MET A 296 -9.56 8.30 -8.51
C MET A 296 -8.24 7.68 -8.98
N THR A 297 -8.12 6.35 -8.94
CA THR A 297 -6.94 5.61 -9.41
C THR A 297 -6.68 5.81 -10.90
N GLN A 298 -7.71 5.70 -11.74
CA GLN A 298 -7.60 5.95 -13.18
C GLN A 298 -7.18 7.39 -13.48
N GLY A 299 -7.78 8.36 -12.76
CA GLY A 299 -7.41 9.76 -12.87
C GLY A 299 -5.94 10.00 -12.49
N ALA A 300 -5.49 9.41 -11.38
CA ALA A 300 -4.10 9.50 -10.92
C ALA A 300 -3.12 8.92 -11.95
N LEU A 301 -3.41 7.74 -12.49
CA LEU A 301 -2.60 7.09 -13.53
C LEU A 301 -2.47 7.98 -14.77
N ASN A 302 -3.59 8.56 -15.26
CA ASN A 302 -3.58 9.41 -16.44
C ASN A 302 -2.80 10.72 -16.23
N VAL A 303 -2.83 11.29 -15.00
CA VAL A 303 -2.01 12.46 -14.64
C VAL A 303 -0.52 12.10 -14.59
N LEU A 304 -0.17 11.00 -13.93
CA LEU A 304 1.23 10.61 -13.72
C LEU A 304 1.92 10.12 -15.01
N ASP A 305 1.15 9.56 -15.94
CA ASP A 305 1.65 9.06 -17.25
C ASP A 305 2.10 10.21 -18.19
N ASN A 306 1.78 11.47 -17.89
CA ASN A 306 2.34 12.62 -18.60
C ASN A 306 3.88 12.67 -18.51
N ASN A 307 4.48 12.03 -17.51
CA ASN A 307 5.94 12.01 -17.32
C ASN A 307 6.59 10.82 -18.03
N SER A 308 7.37 11.10 -19.08
CA SER A 308 8.09 10.09 -19.84
C SER A 308 9.14 9.29 -19.05
N GLU A 309 9.63 9.82 -17.92
CA GLU A 309 10.55 9.11 -17.02
C GLU A 309 9.84 8.07 -16.15
N GLY A 310 8.51 8.06 -16.14
CA GLY A 310 7.67 7.18 -15.35
C GLY A 310 7.31 7.75 -13.98
N PHE A 311 6.77 6.90 -13.09
CA PHE A 311 6.21 7.37 -11.83
C PHE A 311 6.25 6.32 -10.71
N PHE A 312 6.01 6.82 -9.48
CA PHE A 312 5.59 6.06 -8.32
C PHE A 312 4.13 6.40 -7.99
N LEU A 313 3.30 5.40 -7.74
CA LEU A 313 1.93 5.58 -7.27
C LEU A 313 1.63 4.62 -6.11
N MET A 314 1.16 5.17 -4.99
CA MET A 314 0.53 4.40 -3.94
C MET A 314 -0.99 4.58 -4.00
N VAL A 315 -1.75 3.48 -3.94
CA VAL A 315 -3.22 3.45 -3.89
C VAL A 315 -3.65 2.69 -2.65
N GLU A 316 -4.55 3.26 -1.87
CA GLU A 316 -4.98 2.66 -0.61
C GLU A 316 -6.49 2.44 -0.55
N GLY A 317 -6.89 1.19 -0.23
CA GLY A 317 -8.22 0.85 0.29
C GLY A 317 -8.21 1.00 1.81
N GLY A 318 -8.19 2.24 2.31
CA GLY A 318 -7.92 2.53 3.71
C GLY A 318 -9.05 2.15 4.67
N ALA A 319 -10.29 2.15 4.20
CA ALA A 319 -11.42 1.87 5.06
C ALA A 319 -11.68 0.37 5.30
N ILE A 320 -10.95 -0.53 4.65
CA ILE A 320 -11.00 -1.99 4.95
C ILE A 320 -10.62 -2.21 6.42
N ASP A 321 -9.56 -1.55 6.90
CA ASP A 321 -9.14 -1.57 8.31
C ASP A 321 -10.26 -1.16 9.26
N TRP A 322 -10.93 -0.04 8.99
CA TRP A 322 -12.00 0.48 9.84
C TRP A 322 -13.19 -0.48 9.94
N THR A 323 -13.45 -1.24 8.86
CA THR A 323 -14.46 -2.32 8.89
C THR A 323 -14.05 -3.46 9.81
N GLY A 324 -12.75 -3.78 9.86
CA GLY A 324 -12.17 -4.78 10.76
C GLY A 324 -12.27 -4.35 12.23
N HIS A 325 -11.90 -3.12 12.55
CA HIS A 325 -12.07 -2.54 13.89
C HIS A 325 -13.52 -2.58 14.38
N ALA A 326 -14.46 -2.28 13.49
CA ALA A 326 -15.89 -2.27 13.79
C ALA A 326 -16.58 -3.63 13.58
N ASN A 327 -15.85 -4.66 13.08
CA ASN A 327 -16.39 -5.99 12.79
C ASN A 327 -17.61 -5.96 11.84
N GLN A 328 -17.55 -5.13 10.80
CA GLN A 328 -18.63 -4.83 9.87
C GLN A 328 -18.49 -5.62 8.57
N THR A 329 -18.99 -6.85 8.53
CA THR A 329 -18.85 -7.77 7.40
C THR A 329 -19.36 -7.21 6.06
N GLN A 330 -20.49 -6.49 6.06
CA GLN A 330 -21.04 -5.89 4.84
C GLN A 330 -20.08 -4.83 4.29
N HIS A 331 -19.67 -3.89 5.13
CA HIS A 331 -18.73 -2.83 4.73
C HIS A 331 -17.36 -3.39 4.37
N ALA A 332 -16.89 -4.46 5.07
CA ALA A 332 -15.65 -5.13 4.72
C ALA A 332 -15.66 -5.71 3.30
N LEU A 333 -16.79 -6.28 2.88
CA LEU A 333 -16.98 -6.75 1.51
C LEU A 333 -17.04 -5.58 0.51
N GLU A 334 -17.75 -4.52 0.84
CA GLU A 334 -17.88 -3.32 -0.02
C GLU A 334 -16.52 -2.67 -0.26
N GLU A 335 -15.78 -2.34 0.80
CA GLU A 335 -14.47 -1.68 0.73
C GLU A 335 -13.42 -2.58 0.04
N THR A 336 -13.45 -3.90 0.30
CA THR A 336 -12.57 -4.86 -0.38
C THR A 336 -12.91 -4.95 -1.88
N THR A 337 -14.18 -4.84 -2.25
CA THR A 337 -14.61 -4.86 -3.66
C THR A 337 -14.12 -3.60 -4.38
N ASP A 338 -14.33 -2.42 -3.81
CA ASP A 338 -13.87 -1.15 -4.38
C ASP A 338 -12.34 -1.13 -4.56
N PHE A 339 -11.59 -1.65 -3.58
CA PHE A 339 -10.15 -1.81 -3.68
C PHE A 339 -9.74 -2.79 -4.80
N PHE A 340 -10.43 -3.92 -4.96
CA PHE A 340 -10.11 -4.88 -6.02
C PHE A 340 -10.45 -4.33 -7.42
N GLU A 341 -11.49 -3.52 -7.53
CA GLU A 341 -11.83 -2.80 -8.77
C GLU A 341 -10.76 -1.75 -9.10
N ALA A 342 -10.14 -1.10 -8.10
CA ALA A 342 -8.97 -0.23 -8.32
C ALA A 342 -7.74 -1.03 -8.79
N VAL A 343 -7.52 -2.25 -8.28
CA VAL A 343 -6.47 -3.16 -8.80
C VAL A 343 -6.73 -3.52 -10.27
N ASP A 344 -7.98 -3.81 -10.63
CA ASP A 344 -8.36 -4.13 -12.01
C ASP A 344 -8.20 -2.91 -12.93
N ALA A 345 -8.46 -1.68 -12.45
CA ALA A 345 -8.20 -0.43 -13.16
C ALA A 345 -6.69 -0.27 -13.45
N VAL A 346 -5.81 -0.53 -12.46
CA VAL A 346 -4.35 -0.52 -12.66
C VAL A 346 -3.92 -1.59 -13.67
N ASN A 347 -4.42 -2.83 -13.56
CA ASN A 347 -4.09 -3.90 -14.51
C ASN A 347 -4.48 -3.50 -15.94
N THR A 348 -5.67 -2.92 -16.10
CA THR A 348 -6.18 -2.45 -17.40
C THR A 348 -5.30 -1.32 -17.95
N TRP A 349 -4.90 -0.37 -17.11
CA TRP A 349 -4.00 0.72 -17.51
C TRP A 349 -2.64 0.18 -17.97
N VAL A 350 -2.03 -0.76 -17.24
CA VAL A 350 -0.74 -1.36 -17.65
C VAL A 350 -0.85 -2.03 -19.01
N GLU A 351 -1.94 -2.76 -19.29
CA GLU A 351 -2.16 -3.47 -20.55
C GLU A 351 -2.46 -2.54 -21.73
N GLN A 352 -3.00 -1.34 -21.49
CA GLN A 352 -3.40 -0.40 -22.53
C GLN A 352 -2.41 0.72 -22.79
N ASN A 353 -1.71 1.20 -21.75
CA ASN A 353 -0.89 2.42 -21.80
C ASN A 353 0.59 2.16 -21.46
N SER A 354 0.93 0.99 -20.92
CA SER A 354 2.29 0.63 -20.51
C SER A 354 2.63 -0.81 -20.94
N SER A 355 3.52 -1.46 -20.19
CA SER A 355 3.82 -2.89 -20.34
C SER A 355 4.28 -3.50 -19.02
N TRP A 356 4.18 -4.83 -18.91
CA TRP A 356 4.71 -5.58 -17.77
C TRP A 356 6.24 -5.64 -17.75
N ASP A 357 6.91 -5.24 -18.84
CA ASP A 357 8.39 -5.18 -18.92
C ASP A 357 8.95 -3.90 -18.27
N GLU A 358 8.10 -2.85 -18.10
CA GLU A 358 8.53 -1.58 -17.53
C GLU A 358 7.74 -1.15 -16.28
N THR A 359 6.61 -1.80 -15.97
CA THR A 359 5.78 -1.49 -14.80
C THR A 359 5.79 -2.64 -13.81
N LEU A 360 6.08 -2.32 -12.53
CA LEU A 360 5.93 -3.21 -11.39
C LEU A 360 4.65 -2.85 -10.65
N VAL A 361 3.78 -3.83 -10.43
CA VAL A 361 2.57 -3.68 -9.61
C VAL A 361 2.64 -4.62 -8.42
N ILE A 362 2.39 -4.07 -7.24
CA ILE A 362 2.30 -4.78 -5.95
C ILE A 362 0.90 -4.60 -5.39
N VAL A 363 0.30 -5.70 -4.90
CA VAL A 363 -0.96 -5.67 -4.14
C VAL A 363 -0.70 -6.35 -2.80
N THR A 364 -0.88 -5.61 -1.71
CA THR A 364 -0.55 -6.09 -0.36
C THR A 364 -1.45 -5.42 0.70
N ALA A 365 -1.11 -5.57 1.97
CA ALA A 365 -1.67 -4.87 3.11
C ALA A 365 -0.54 -4.38 4.02
N ASP A 366 -0.81 -3.42 4.87
CA ASP A 366 0.13 -2.91 5.88
C ASP A 366 0.10 -3.75 7.17
N HIS A 367 -1.04 -4.29 7.55
CA HIS A 367 -1.27 -5.28 8.63
C HIS A 367 -2.59 -6.03 8.39
N GLU A 368 -2.99 -6.88 9.32
CA GLU A 368 -4.30 -7.50 9.38
C GLU A 368 -5.09 -6.90 10.54
N THR A 369 -6.42 -6.68 10.35
CA THR A 369 -7.32 -6.12 11.34
C THR A 369 -8.57 -6.98 11.52
N GLY A 370 -9.05 -7.08 12.77
CA GLY A 370 -10.31 -7.76 13.11
C GLY A 370 -10.17 -9.26 13.33
N TYR A 371 -9.04 -9.84 12.95
CA TYR A 371 -8.76 -11.28 13.04
C TYR A 371 -9.92 -12.13 12.53
N LEU A 372 -10.34 -11.81 11.29
CA LEU A 372 -11.44 -12.49 10.61
C LEU A 372 -11.08 -13.95 10.32
N MET A 373 -11.88 -14.88 10.82
CA MET A 373 -11.70 -16.33 10.62
C MET A 373 -13.06 -17.04 10.65
N GLY A 374 -13.07 -18.37 10.65
CA GLY A 374 -14.22 -19.18 11.04
C GLY A 374 -14.53 -19.09 12.53
N ASP A 375 -15.47 -19.90 13.01
CA ASP A 375 -15.84 -19.95 14.43
C ASP A 375 -14.58 -20.22 15.30
N PRO A 376 -14.29 -19.38 16.32
CA PRO A 376 -13.11 -19.52 17.16
C PRO A 376 -13.19 -20.72 18.14
N GLU A 377 -14.34 -21.40 18.27
CA GLU A 377 -14.48 -22.53 19.16
C GLU A 377 -13.51 -23.64 18.75
N GLY A 378 -12.36 -23.68 19.43
CA GLY A 378 -11.30 -24.64 19.17
C GLY A 378 -10.11 -24.13 18.35
N GLY A 379 -9.97 -22.84 18.04
CA GLY A 379 -8.77 -22.25 17.42
C GLY A 379 -8.93 -21.83 15.96
N PHE A 380 -7.97 -22.20 15.10
CA PHE A 380 -7.94 -21.79 13.70
C PHE A 380 -8.96 -22.57 12.84
N ASN A 381 -10.20 -22.15 12.83
CA ASN A 381 -11.24 -22.76 12.00
C ASN A 381 -11.41 -21.98 10.68
N PRO A 382 -11.69 -22.67 9.57
CA PRO A 382 -11.90 -22.01 8.28
C PRO A 382 -13.24 -21.27 8.23
N MET A 383 -13.30 -20.20 7.45
CA MET A 383 -14.57 -19.64 7.00
C MET A 383 -15.24 -20.65 6.05
N VAL A 384 -16.56 -20.79 6.14
CA VAL A 384 -17.31 -21.77 5.35
C VAL A 384 -18.20 -21.06 4.34
N PRO A 385 -17.95 -21.17 3.02
CA PRO A 385 -18.79 -20.60 1.99
C PRO A 385 -20.23 -21.07 2.09
N GLN A 386 -21.20 -20.15 1.85
CA GLN A 386 -22.62 -20.45 1.86
C GLN A 386 -23.28 -20.37 0.47
N GLY A 387 -22.46 -20.13 -0.55
CA GLY A 387 -22.88 -19.95 -1.94
C GLY A 387 -22.68 -18.54 -2.47
N ILE A 388 -22.79 -18.38 -3.78
CA ILE A 388 -22.61 -17.07 -4.44
C ILE A 388 -23.67 -16.08 -3.94
N GLY A 389 -23.24 -14.86 -3.59
CA GLY A 389 -24.09 -13.80 -3.06
C GLY A 389 -24.51 -14.03 -1.60
N GLN A 390 -23.85 -14.95 -0.91
CA GLN A 390 -24.08 -15.23 0.51
C GLN A 390 -22.77 -15.05 1.29
N TYR A 391 -22.84 -14.39 2.45
CA TYR A 391 -21.70 -14.30 3.35
C TYR A 391 -21.27 -15.68 3.83
N PRO A 392 -19.98 -15.98 3.90
CA PRO A 392 -19.52 -17.23 4.52
C PRO A 392 -19.86 -17.25 6.01
N THR A 393 -19.96 -18.43 6.62
CA THR A 393 -19.93 -18.51 8.09
C THR A 393 -18.55 -18.08 8.57
N HIS A 394 -18.48 -17.10 9.44
CA HIS A 394 -17.26 -16.49 9.93
C HIS A 394 -17.45 -15.90 11.33
N SER A 395 -16.34 -15.49 11.94
CA SER A 395 -16.29 -14.75 13.20
C SER A 395 -15.17 -13.71 13.16
N TRP A 396 -15.42 -12.58 13.78
CA TRP A 396 -14.41 -11.59 14.11
C TRP A 396 -13.83 -11.93 15.48
N ASN A 397 -12.50 -11.99 15.60
CA ASN A 397 -11.82 -12.44 16.81
C ASN A 397 -10.96 -11.37 17.46
N SER A 398 -10.98 -10.16 16.91
CA SER A 398 -10.37 -8.95 17.43
C SER A 398 -11.20 -7.74 17.02
N GLY A 399 -11.02 -6.63 17.70
CA GLY A 399 -11.41 -5.28 17.25
C GLY A 399 -10.16 -4.44 17.02
N ASP A 400 -8.99 -5.07 16.84
CA ASP A 400 -7.69 -4.43 16.71
C ASP A 400 -6.83 -5.18 15.70
N HIS A 401 -5.65 -4.65 15.40
CA HIS A 401 -4.67 -5.25 14.48
C HIS A 401 -4.12 -6.57 15.00
N THR A 402 -3.54 -7.35 14.10
CA THR A 402 -2.77 -8.55 14.45
C THR A 402 -1.44 -8.60 13.71
N ASN A 403 -0.51 -9.44 14.25
CA ASN A 403 0.77 -9.76 13.62
C ASN A 403 0.68 -10.92 12.62
N MET A 404 -0.52 -11.25 12.09
CA MET A 404 -0.64 -12.24 11.03
C MET A 404 0.11 -11.79 9.78
N LEU A 405 0.70 -12.75 9.07
CA LEU A 405 1.24 -12.44 7.74
C LEU A 405 0.13 -11.97 6.81
N VAL A 406 0.41 -10.90 6.07
CA VAL A 406 -0.48 -10.37 5.04
C VAL A 406 -0.11 -10.91 3.65
N PRO A 407 -1.04 -10.93 2.68
CA PRO A 407 -0.74 -11.32 1.30
C PRO A 407 0.16 -10.29 0.62
N PHE A 408 1.04 -10.77 -0.26
CA PHE A 408 1.88 -9.93 -1.12
C PHE A 408 1.87 -10.51 -2.53
N PHE A 409 1.19 -9.85 -3.43
CA PHE A 409 1.13 -10.24 -4.85
C PHE A 409 1.96 -9.27 -5.66
N SER A 410 2.70 -9.79 -6.65
CA SER A 410 3.54 -8.98 -7.53
C SER A 410 3.48 -9.44 -8.97
N LYS A 411 3.54 -8.49 -9.91
CA LYS A 411 3.61 -8.75 -11.35
C LYS A 411 4.38 -7.64 -12.04
N GLY A 412 5.13 -7.99 -13.08
CA GLY A 412 5.82 -7.06 -13.96
C GLY A 412 7.30 -6.94 -13.68
N ALA A 413 7.89 -5.80 -14.03
CA ALA A 413 9.33 -5.56 -14.04
C ALA A 413 9.98 -5.81 -12.68
N GLY A 414 10.84 -6.82 -12.59
CA GLY A 414 11.56 -7.19 -11.37
C GLY A 414 10.76 -7.99 -10.33
N ALA A 415 9.48 -8.32 -10.58
CA ALA A 415 8.64 -9.05 -9.63
C ALA A 415 9.24 -10.39 -9.17
N ASP A 416 9.89 -11.12 -10.08
CA ASP A 416 10.52 -12.42 -9.78
C ASP A 416 11.76 -12.29 -8.87
N GLU A 417 12.38 -11.13 -8.82
CA GLU A 417 13.56 -10.88 -7.97
C GLU A 417 13.20 -10.74 -6.49
N LEU A 418 11.95 -10.36 -6.17
CA LEU A 418 11.47 -10.17 -4.80
C LEU A 418 11.50 -11.45 -3.98
N GLU A 419 11.45 -12.63 -4.63
CA GLU A 419 11.60 -13.90 -3.92
C GLU A 419 12.96 -14.02 -3.20
N ALA A 420 14.01 -13.40 -3.76
CA ALA A 420 15.34 -13.39 -3.13
C ALA A 420 15.41 -12.51 -1.87
N ALA A 421 14.49 -11.55 -1.70
CA ALA A 421 14.40 -10.68 -0.54
C ALA A 421 13.58 -11.28 0.62
N THR A 422 13.12 -12.53 0.50
CA THR A 422 12.34 -13.19 1.57
C THR A 422 13.20 -13.44 2.80
N VAL A 423 12.64 -13.17 3.99
CA VAL A 423 13.32 -13.28 5.28
C VAL A 423 12.97 -14.56 6.04
N GLY A 424 11.93 -15.28 5.61
CA GLY A 424 11.50 -16.51 6.27
C GLY A 424 10.51 -17.32 5.45
N ARG A 425 10.05 -18.40 6.07
CA ARG A 425 9.02 -19.30 5.51
C ARG A 425 8.03 -19.73 6.58
N ASP A 426 6.77 -19.46 6.32
CA ASP A 426 5.64 -19.96 7.08
C ASP A 426 5.13 -21.28 6.49
N GLN A 427 4.67 -22.21 7.33
CA GLN A 427 4.21 -23.52 6.88
C GLN A 427 2.86 -23.46 6.16
N VAL A 428 2.07 -22.40 6.38
CA VAL A 428 0.75 -22.17 5.77
C VAL A 428 0.81 -21.14 4.66
N ARG A 429 1.48 -20.00 4.93
CA ARG A 429 1.49 -18.83 4.05
C ARG A 429 2.65 -18.83 3.05
N GLY A 430 3.64 -19.72 3.21
CA GLY A 430 4.78 -19.84 2.32
C GLY A 430 5.93 -18.91 2.70
N ARG A 431 6.73 -18.49 1.70
CA ARG A 431 7.82 -17.54 1.91
C ARG A 431 7.25 -16.15 2.19
N TYR A 432 7.93 -15.41 3.07
CA TYR A 432 7.50 -14.06 3.42
C TYR A 432 8.66 -13.06 3.43
N LEU A 433 8.30 -11.84 3.06
CA LEU A 433 9.12 -10.64 3.09
C LEU A 433 9.03 -9.97 4.46
N ASP A 434 9.97 -9.10 4.77
CA ASP A 434 9.76 -8.04 5.75
C ASP A 434 9.07 -6.85 5.08
N ASN A 435 8.30 -6.05 5.83
CA ASN A 435 7.65 -4.85 5.27
C ASN A 435 8.63 -3.77 4.81
N THR A 436 9.93 -3.90 5.13
CA THR A 436 11.00 -3.07 4.60
C THR A 436 11.58 -3.58 3.27
N SER A 437 11.28 -4.82 2.88
CA SER A 437 12.00 -5.50 1.78
C SER A 437 11.80 -4.84 0.43
N LEU A 438 10.57 -4.39 0.09
CA LEU A 438 10.28 -3.75 -1.21
C LEU A 438 11.03 -2.43 -1.36
N ALA A 439 10.93 -1.54 -0.35
CA ALA A 439 11.59 -0.25 -0.39
C ALA A 439 13.12 -0.40 -0.46
N ASN A 440 13.72 -1.26 0.38
CA ASN A 440 15.16 -1.53 0.32
C ASN A 440 15.59 -2.07 -1.04
N TRP A 441 14.82 -2.99 -1.64
CA TRP A 441 15.12 -3.51 -2.98
C TRP A 441 15.08 -2.40 -4.04
N LEU A 442 14.08 -1.50 -3.99
CA LEU A 442 13.99 -0.36 -4.93
C LEU A 442 15.10 0.66 -4.69
N LEU A 443 15.29 1.12 -3.46
CA LEU A 443 16.20 2.21 -3.11
C LEU A 443 17.67 1.81 -3.30
N ASP A 444 18.04 0.57 -2.96
CA ASP A 444 19.43 0.11 -2.94
C ASP A 444 19.89 -0.51 -4.26
N SER A 445 18.95 -1.00 -5.09
CA SER A 445 19.33 -1.78 -6.28
C SER A 445 18.68 -1.36 -7.59
N LYS A 446 17.50 -0.72 -7.57
CA LYS A 446 16.77 -0.40 -8.80
C LYS A 446 16.71 1.10 -9.09
N TRP A 447 16.36 1.88 -8.11
CA TRP A 447 16.22 3.33 -8.22
C TRP A 447 17.42 4.04 -7.58
N VAL A 448 18.62 3.64 -7.97
CA VAL A 448 19.88 4.23 -7.49
C VAL A 448 20.18 5.50 -8.30
N PRO A 449 20.32 6.68 -7.66
CA PRO A 449 20.72 7.89 -8.36
C PRO A 449 22.07 7.71 -9.07
N ALA A 450 22.23 8.32 -10.24
CA ALA A 450 23.53 8.33 -10.91
C ALA A 450 24.58 8.95 -9.96
N ALA A 451 25.74 8.31 -9.85
CA ALA A 451 26.82 8.89 -9.06
C ALA A 451 27.14 10.29 -9.58
N GLU A 452 27.21 11.26 -8.68
CA GLU A 452 27.66 12.60 -9.07
C GLU A 452 29.01 12.49 -9.78
N PRO A 453 29.20 13.15 -10.94
CA PRO A 453 30.48 13.14 -11.62
C PRO A 453 31.53 13.67 -10.64
N THR A 454 32.51 12.83 -10.31
CA THR A 454 33.67 13.26 -9.52
C THR A 454 34.20 14.51 -10.18
N PRO A 455 34.30 15.64 -9.45
CA PRO A 455 34.84 16.86 -10.05
C PRO A 455 36.20 16.53 -10.67
N ALA A 456 36.34 16.89 -11.95
CA ALA A 456 37.60 16.68 -12.64
C ALA A 456 38.72 17.29 -11.79
N PRO A 457 39.87 16.60 -11.66
CA PRO A 457 40.99 17.17 -10.91
C PRO A 457 41.22 18.58 -11.44
N THR A 458 41.11 19.58 -10.57
CA THR A 458 41.49 20.95 -10.90
C THR A 458 42.96 20.86 -11.28
N GLU A 459 43.27 21.07 -12.57
CA GLU A 459 44.67 21.19 -13.00
C GLU A 459 45.30 22.30 -12.15
N GLU A 460 46.25 21.92 -11.32
CA GLU A 460 47.10 22.88 -10.62
C GLU A 460 47.69 23.82 -11.68
N PRO A 461 47.58 25.13 -11.53
CA PRO A 461 48.17 26.02 -12.51
C PRO A 461 49.64 25.74 -12.62
N THR A 462 50.06 25.25 -13.78
CA THR A 462 51.48 25.05 -14.15
C THR A 462 52.20 26.37 -13.90
N ALA A 463 53.08 26.39 -12.90
CA ALA A 463 53.90 27.53 -12.61
C ALA A 463 54.70 27.91 -13.86
N GLU A 464 54.49 29.13 -14.39
CA GLU A 464 55.34 29.69 -15.45
C GLU A 464 56.81 29.65 -15.00
N PRO A 465 57.74 29.26 -15.88
CA PRO A 465 59.15 29.29 -15.51
C PRO A 465 59.64 30.69 -15.31
N THR A 466 59.91 31.05 -14.05
CA THR A 466 60.56 32.31 -13.68
C THR A 466 61.95 32.34 -14.27
N LEU A 467 62.17 33.24 -15.23
CA LEU A 467 63.47 33.54 -15.79
C LEU A 467 64.39 34.06 -14.68
N ALA A 468 65.54 33.40 -14.50
CA ALA A 468 66.57 33.77 -13.56
C ALA A 468 67.11 35.20 -13.84
N PRO A 469 67.30 36.07 -12.82
CA PRO A 469 67.99 37.33 -13.03
C PRO A 469 69.50 37.13 -13.12
N THR A 470 70.10 37.74 -14.19
CA THR A 470 71.52 37.85 -14.45
C THR A 470 72.19 38.68 -13.35
N ALA A 471 73.28 38.14 -12.82
CA ALA A 471 74.13 38.78 -11.83
C ALA A 471 74.98 39.88 -12.48
N GLU A 472 75.10 41.04 -11.82
CA GLU A 472 76.26 41.94 -11.91
C GLU A 472 76.57 42.63 -10.58
N PRO A 473 77.83 43.06 -10.34
CA PRO A 473 78.50 42.83 -9.07
C PRO A 473 78.71 44.08 -8.17
N SER A 474 78.89 43.76 -6.91
CA SER A 474 79.76 44.34 -5.89
C SER A 474 79.92 45.87 -5.73
N ALA A 475 79.57 46.34 -4.55
CA ALA A 475 80.44 47.20 -3.74
C ALA A 475 80.04 47.13 -2.25
N GLU A 476 80.96 46.72 -1.42
CA GLU A 476 81.03 46.89 0.05
C GLU A 476 81.44 48.32 0.43
N PRO A 477 81.62 48.62 1.69
CA PRO A 477 80.74 48.55 2.90
C PRO A 477 80.59 49.91 3.57
N THR A 478 79.74 50.06 4.59
CA THR A 478 80.12 50.78 5.84
C THR A 478 79.06 50.55 6.94
N ALA A 479 79.55 50.25 8.11
CA ALA A 479 78.88 50.02 9.35
C ALA A 479 78.23 51.30 9.94
N GLU A 480 77.17 51.16 10.70
CA GLU A 480 77.18 51.65 12.06
C GLU A 480 75.91 51.18 12.83
N LEU A 481 76.21 50.84 14.05
CA LEU A 481 75.42 50.44 15.20
C LEU A 481 74.23 51.35 15.50
N THR A 482 73.09 50.88 16.01
CA THR A 482 72.72 51.02 17.43
C THR A 482 71.31 50.52 17.71
N ALA A 483 71.19 49.76 18.78
CA ALA A 483 70.18 49.64 19.81
C ALA A 483 68.83 48.96 19.55
N GLN A 484 68.73 47.84 20.17
CA GLN A 484 67.51 47.25 20.78
C GLN A 484 66.90 48.19 21.85
N PRO A 485 65.61 48.13 22.25
CA PRO A 485 65.15 47.03 23.09
C PRO A 485 63.70 46.53 22.87
N THR A 486 63.52 45.25 23.11
CA THR A 486 62.61 44.53 24.02
C THR A 486 61.18 45.02 24.19
N SER A 487 60.21 44.19 23.88
CA SER A 487 59.21 43.77 24.89
C SER A 487 58.40 42.52 24.41
N GLN A 488 58.19 41.69 25.41
CA GLN A 488 57.69 40.35 25.52
C GLN A 488 56.18 40.16 25.17
N PRO A 489 55.74 38.89 25.08
CA PRO A 489 54.45 38.46 24.58
C PRO A 489 53.35 38.53 25.64
N THR A 490 52.11 38.69 25.19
CA THR A 490 50.93 38.60 26.06
C THR A 490 50.30 37.23 25.96
N GLU A 491 50.13 36.64 27.13
CA GLU A 491 49.58 35.34 27.43
C GLU A 491 48.09 35.24 27.09
N GLU A 492 47.72 34.06 26.69
CA GLU A 492 46.39 33.47 26.64
C GLU A 492 45.83 33.23 28.05
N PRO A 493 44.55 33.43 28.38
CA PRO A 493 44.01 32.98 29.66
C PRO A 493 43.33 31.60 29.51
N THR A 494 43.85 30.67 30.32
CA THR A 494 43.31 29.35 30.63
C THR A 494 42.08 29.45 31.53
N PRO A 495 41.07 28.56 31.40
CA PRO A 495 39.91 28.50 32.29
C PRO A 495 40.22 27.79 33.58
N ALA A 496 39.72 28.30 34.70
CA ALA A 496 39.80 27.73 36.04
C ALA A 496 38.56 26.90 36.41
N PRO A 497 38.65 26.03 37.43
CA PRO A 497 37.86 24.82 37.56
C PRO A 497 36.56 24.97 38.38
N SER A 498 35.68 23.98 38.11
CA SER A 498 34.45 23.59 38.79
C SER A 498 34.63 23.33 40.29
N THR A 499 33.67 23.81 41.08
CA THR A 499 33.40 23.26 42.43
C THR A 499 31.91 22.95 42.55
N GLU A 500 31.62 21.66 42.71
CA GLU A 500 30.35 21.20 43.30
C GLU A 500 30.17 21.74 44.71
N PRO A 501 28.93 21.82 45.20
CA PRO A 501 28.63 21.13 46.42
C PRO A 501 27.30 20.36 46.45
N THR A 502 27.41 19.32 47.23
CA THR A 502 26.54 18.26 47.70
C THR A 502 25.19 18.71 48.29
N ALA A 503 24.21 17.83 48.07
CA ALA A 503 22.95 17.53 48.72
C ALA A 503 22.49 18.25 49.99
N SER A 504 21.17 18.57 50.07
CA SER A 504 20.32 18.24 51.23
C SER A 504 18.81 18.52 50.98
N VAL A 505 17.99 17.45 51.09
CA VAL A 505 16.68 17.32 51.74
C VAL A 505 15.52 18.23 51.36
N ALA A 506 14.41 17.56 50.94
CA ALA A 506 13.03 18.03 50.77
C ALA A 506 12.41 18.67 52.03
N PRO A 507 11.33 19.48 51.91
CA PRO A 507 9.99 18.88 51.93
C PRO A 507 8.90 19.54 51.03
N SER A 508 8.03 18.69 50.55
CA SER A 508 6.55 18.72 50.46
C SER A 508 5.78 20.03 50.31
N GLN A 509 4.80 19.93 49.37
CA GLN A 509 3.50 20.60 49.26
C GLN A 509 3.39 21.91 48.45
N ALA A 510 2.67 21.84 47.32
CA ALA A 510 1.31 22.31 47.06
C ALA A 510 1.02 22.41 45.55
N GLU A 511 -0.01 21.73 45.09
CA GLU A 511 -0.63 21.92 43.80
C GLU A 511 -1.22 23.32 43.63
N PRO A 512 -1.32 23.83 42.42
CA PRO A 512 -2.46 24.63 42.07
C PRO A 512 -3.29 23.95 40.99
N THR A 513 -4.53 23.77 41.32
CA THR A 513 -5.70 23.42 40.52
C THR A 513 -5.78 24.25 39.24
N VAL A 514 -5.77 23.61 38.09
CA VAL A 514 -6.19 24.22 36.82
C VAL A 514 -7.47 23.53 36.39
N THR A 515 -8.48 24.34 36.27
CA THR A 515 -9.87 24.06 35.90
C THR A 515 -9.94 23.44 34.49
N ALA A 516 -10.47 22.23 34.41
CA ALA A 516 -10.78 21.57 33.15
C ALA A 516 -12.08 22.15 32.56
N GLN A 517 -12.07 22.46 31.28
CA GLN A 517 -13.25 22.73 30.47
C GLN A 517 -13.63 21.43 29.73
N PRO A 518 -14.94 21.13 29.56
CA PRO A 518 -15.40 19.79 29.19
C PRO A 518 -15.27 19.53 27.69
N SER A 519 -14.61 18.43 27.34
CA SER A 519 -14.69 17.81 26.02
C SER A 519 -15.96 16.94 25.95
N ASN A 520 -16.83 17.23 25.00
CA ASN A 520 -17.92 16.36 24.61
C ASN A 520 -17.39 15.20 23.78
N SER A 521 -17.33 14.02 24.37
CA SER A 521 -17.25 12.76 23.65
C SER A 521 -18.52 11.97 23.96
N ASN A 522 -19.41 11.87 22.99
CA ASN A 522 -20.52 10.91 23.03
C ASN A 522 -20.03 9.59 22.42
N GLU A 523 -19.64 8.68 23.25
CA GLU A 523 -19.65 7.24 22.97
C GLU A 523 -20.70 6.58 23.88
N PRO A 524 -21.53 5.66 23.39
CA PRO A 524 -22.44 4.90 24.25
C PRO A 524 -21.73 3.68 24.82
N SER A 525 -21.33 3.76 26.09
CA SER A 525 -20.92 2.59 26.87
C SER A 525 -22.14 1.82 27.34
N SER A 526 -22.28 0.57 26.91
CA SER A 526 -23.17 -0.41 27.52
C SER A 526 -22.52 -1.04 28.74
N SER A 527 -22.85 -0.58 29.93
CA SER A 527 -22.50 -1.25 31.18
C SER A 527 -23.56 -2.27 31.55
N ASN A 528 -23.22 -3.53 31.59
CA ASN A 528 -23.99 -4.59 32.21
C ASN A 528 -23.48 -4.77 33.64
N GLN A 529 -24.25 -4.34 34.63
CA GLN A 529 -24.04 -4.69 36.03
C GLN A 529 -24.82 -5.94 36.38
N GLN A 530 -24.13 -6.99 36.74
CA GLN A 530 -24.67 -8.13 37.49
C GLN A 530 -24.88 -7.72 38.94
N SER A 531 -26.09 -7.95 39.47
CA SER A 531 -26.30 -8.12 40.91
C SER A 531 -26.99 -9.46 41.18
N ALA A 532 -26.33 -10.22 42.03
CA ALA A 532 -26.80 -11.52 42.54
C ALA A 532 -27.97 -11.36 43.52
N GLY A 533 -28.89 -12.31 43.49
CA GLY A 533 -29.89 -12.50 44.54
C GLY A 533 -30.58 -13.84 44.40
N ALA A 534 -30.39 -14.67 45.40
CA ALA A 534 -30.81 -16.06 45.53
C ALA A 534 -32.31 -16.23 45.76
N GLY A 535 -32.86 -17.41 45.40
CA GLY A 535 -34.11 -17.93 45.97
C GLY A 535 -34.89 -18.87 45.04
N ALA A 536 -34.76 -20.15 45.22
CA ALA A 536 -35.65 -21.23 44.74
C ALA A 536 -36.73 -21.49 45.81
N PRO A 537 -37.66 -22.48 45.67
CA PRO A 537 -38.36 -23.06 44.52
C PRO A 537 -39.91 -23.09 44.71
N ILE A 538 -40.70 -23.68 43.83
CA ILE A 538 -41.78 -24.68 44.05
C ILE A 538 -42.81 -24.71 42.88
N SER A 539 -42.87 -25.87 42.26
CA SER A 539 -43.99 -26.74 41.80
C SER A 539 -45.25 -26.23 41.13
N GLY A 540 -45.59 -26.88 40.06
CA GLY A 540 -46.86 -27.55 39.92
C GLY A 540 -47.80 -27.07 38.81
N GLY A 541 -48.18 -28.00 37.92
CA GLY A 541 -49.57 -28.10 37.48
C GLY A 541 -49.87 -27.97 36.00
N ASP A 542 -49.98 -29.12 35.40
CA ASP A 542 -50.82 -29.59 34.28
C ASP A 542 -51.97 -28.71 33.78
N SER A 543 -52.22 -28.67 32.50
CA SER A 543 -53.30 -29.32 31.74
C SER A 543 -53.76 -28.52 30.52
N SER A 544 -53.62 -29.18 29.39
CA SER A 544 -54.61 -29.36 28.29
C SER A 544 -55.61 -28.28 27.92
N GLY A 545 -55.73 -28.06 26.62
CA GLY A 545 -56.90 -27.53 25.97
C GLY A 545 -56.69 -27.06 24.53
N ALA A 546 -57.04 -27.94 23.59
CA ALA A 546 -57.21 -27.65 22.17
C ALA A 546 -58.41 -26.74 21.93
N THR A 547 -58.35 -25.90 20.89
CA THR A 547 -59.38 -25.81 19.85
C THR A 547 -59.05 -24.80 18.76
N GLU A 548 -59.31 -25.27 17.57
CA GLU A 548 -59.39 -24.76 16.20
C GLU A 548 -59.71 -23.30 15.92
N ALA A 549 -59.06 -22.91 14.80
CA ALA A 549 -59.61 -22.29 13.58
C ALA A 549 -59.98 -20.80 13.60
N THR A 550 -59.33 -19.99 12.76
CA THR A 550 -59.88 -19.57 11.47
C THR A 550 -58.93 -18.62 10.74
N THR A 551 -58.80 -18.86 9.46
CA THR A 551 -58.20 -18.17 8.34
C THR A 551 -58.34 -16.65 8.33
N SER A 552 -57.23 -15.93 8.00
CA SER A 552 -57.29 -14.83 7.04
C SER A 552 -55.88 -14.54 6.48
N GLY A 553 -55.74 -14.63 5.18
CA GLY A 553 -54.47 -14.46 4.46
C GLY A 553 -54.02 -13.00 4.40
N LYS A 554 -52.71 -12.85 4.43
CA LYS A 554 -52.01 -11.71 3.80
C LYS A 554 -50.76 -12.25 3.10
N LYS A 555 -50.68 -11.99 1.80
CA LYS A 555 -49.55 -12.26 0.92
C LYS A 555 -48.31 -11.55 1.43
N PRO A 556 -47.11 -12.13 1.27
CA PRO A 556 -45.85 -11.40 1.40
C PRO A 556 -45.64 -10.47 0.21
N VAL A 557 -45.28 -9.26 0.50
CA VAL A 557 -44.86 -8.27 -0.47
C VAL A 557 -43.42 -8.60 -0.80
N SER A 558 -43.17 -9.05 -2.04
CA SER A 558 -41.84 -9.10 -2.65
C SER A 558 -41.36 -7.68 -2.86
N GLY A 559 -40.35 -7.27 -2.11
CA GLY A 559 -39.59 -6.05 -2.33
C GLY A 559 -38.39 -6.38 -3.22
N VAL A 560 -38.38 -5.73 -4.30
CA VAL A 560 -37.46 -5.53 -5.39
C VAL A 560 -35.98 -5.59 -4.97
N LEU A 561 -35.28 -6.64 -5.38
CA LEU A 561 -33.85 -6.69 -5.60
C LEU A 561 -33.61 -7.37 -6.95
N ALA A 562 -33.73 -6.61 -8.00
CA ALA A 562 -33.37 -7.04 -9.35
C ALA A 562 -33.07 -5.81 -10.19
N SER A 563 -31.84 -5.34 -10.19
CA SER A 563 -31.38 -4.36 -11.18
C SER A 563 -29.86 -4.35 -11.45
N THR A 564 -29.07 -5.32 -11.00
CA THR A 564 -27.63 -5.36 -11.33
C THR A 564 -27.21 -6.54 -12.21
N GLY A 565 -28.13 -7.44 -12.56
CA GLY A 565 -27.83 -8.58 -13.44
C GLY A 565 -27.93 -8.33 -14.95
N ALA A 566 -28.39 -7.16 -15.39
CA ALA A 566 -28.67 -6.89 -16.81
C ALA A 566 -27.49 -6.28 -17.58
N SER A 567 -26.50 -5.71 -16.95
CA SER A 567 -25.38 -5.03 -17.63
C SER A 567 -24.27 -5.98 -18.09
N VAL A 568 -23.99 -7.06 -17.36
CA VAL A 568 -22.93 -8.02 -17.74
C VAL A 568 -23.34 -8.87 -18.96
N ALA A 569 -24.62 -9.22 -19.10
CA ALA A 569 -25.11 -9.96 -20.27
C ALA A 569 -25.14 -9.12 -21.58
N ALA A 570 -25.24 -7.80 -21.45
CA ALA A 570 -25.20 -6.90 -22.59
C ALA A 570 -23.78 -6.67 -23.12
N LEU A 571 -22.78 -6.65 -22.24
CA LEU A 571 -21.35 -6.49 -22.60
C LEU A 571 -20.80 -7.74 -23.29
N THR A 572 -21.17 -8.94 -22.85
CA THR A 572 -20.72 -10.20 -23.51
C THR A 572 -21.32 -10.39 -24.89
N LEU A 573 -22.54 -9.92 -25.16
CA LEU A 573 -23.14 -9.93 -26.49
C LEU A 573 -22.54 -8.87 -27.42
N GLY A 574 -22.10 -7.72 -26.88
CA GLY A 574 -21.38 -6.68 -27.63
C GLY A 574 -20.01 -7.14 -28.09
N ALA A 575 -19.23 -7.80 -27.22
CA ALA A 575 -17.89 -8.31 -27.55
C ALA A 575 -17.92 -9.42 -28.61
N LEU A 576 -18.91 -10.31 -28.60
CA LEU A 576 -19.08 -11.33 -29.62
C LEU A 576 -19.50 -10.74 -30.98
N ALA A 577 -20.26 -9.64 -31.00
CA ALA A 577 -20.63 -8.95 -32.24
C ALA A 577 -19.45 -8.21 -32.88
N LEU A 578 -18.54 -7.63 -32.06
CA LEU A 578 -17.33 -6.95 -32.57
C LEU A 578 -16.30 -7.95 -33.10
N LEU A 579 -16.13 -9.11 -32.46
CA LEU A 579 -15.27 -10.18 -32.98
C LEU A 579 -15.79 -10.77 -34.30
N GLY A 580 -17.10 -10.88 -34.46
CA GLY A 580 -17.73 -11.31 -35.73
C GLY A 580 -17.51 -10.33 -36.89
N LEU A 581 -17.56 -9.03 -36.62
CA LEU A 581 -17.32 -7.98 -37.61
C LEU A 581 -15.83 -7.85 -37.98
N GLY A 582 -14.92 -8.05 -37.02
CA GLY A 582 -13.48 -8.08 -37.27
C GLY A 582 -13.07 -9.24 -38.20
N ALA A 583 -13.63 -10.43 -38.02
CA ALA A 583 -13.35 -11.60 -38.87
C ALA A 583 -13.87 -11.41 -40.31
N LEU A 584 -14.98 -10.74 -40.48
CA LEU A 584 -15.52 -10.40 -41.80
C LEU A 584 -14.70 -9.34 -42.55
N ALA A 585 -14.12 -8.37 -41.82
CA ALA A 585 -13.23 -7.36 -42.40
C ALA A 585 -11.89 -7.96 -42.87
N LEU A 586 -11.31 -8.90 -42.11
CA LEU A 586 -10.06 -9.60 -42.47
C LEU A 586 -10.23 -10.52 -43.68
N THR A 587 -11.38 -11.16 -43.86
CA THR A 587 -11.66 -11.98 -45.05
C THR A 587 -11.88 -11.15 -46.29
N ALA A 588 -12.47 -9.95 -46.18
CA ALA A 588 -12.63 -9.01 -47.28
C ALA A 588 -11.31 -8.38 -47.75
N GLN A 589 -10.35 -8.12 -46.85
CA GLN A 589 -9.02 -7.64 -47.23
C GLN A 589 -8.13 -8.71 -47.88
N ARG A 590 -8.27 -9.99 -47.52
CA ARG A 590 -7.56 -11.08 -48.20
C ARG A 590 -8.02 -11.30 -49.64
N LYS A 591 -9.28 -11.04 -49.93
CA LYS A 591 -9.83 -11.16 -51.32
C LYS A 591 -9.43 -10.02 -52.24
N LYS A 592 -8.96 -8.86 -51.72
CA LYS A 592 -8.46 -7.73 -52.52
C LYS A 592 -6.95 -7.80 -52.85
N ARG A 593 -6.20 -8.79 -52.30
CA ARG A 593 -4.77 -8.99 -52.61
C ARG A 593 -4.45 -10.15 -53.55
N SER A 594 -5.49 -10.78 -54.12
CA SER A 594 -5.34 -11.89 -55.08
C SER A 594 -5.99 -11.55 -56.45
N HIS A 595 -5.94 -10.28 -56.86
CA HIS A 595 -6.18 -9.86 -58.24
C HIS A 595 -5.10 -8.85 -58.66
#